data_10d6bc2e70cf8f0ae36173ea9e7d06ea
#
_entry.id   10d6bc2e70cf8f0ae36173ea9e7d06ea
#
_cell.length_a   1.000
_cell.length_b   1.000
_cell.length_c   1.000
_cell.angle_alpha   90.00
_cell.angle_beta   90.00
_cell.angle_gamma   90.00
#
_symmetry.space_group_name_H-M   'P 1'
#
loop_
_entity.id
_entity.type
_entity.pdbx_description
1 polymer ?
#
loop_
_entity_poly.entity_id
_entity_poly.type
_entity_poly.pdbx_seq_one_letter_code
_entity_poly.pdbx_strand_id
1 'polypeptide(L)' 'MAHELSKTILITKVTELIAEEYRISISQARDMLFDSEIINLIDNDETGLYGESPLYVFSLFQEKHKI' A
#
# COMPACT_ATOMS: atom_id res chain seq x y z
N MET A 1 -6.84 13.25 10.75
CA MET A 1 -7.83 13.66 9.98
C MET A 1 -7.53 14.16 8.59
N ALA A 2 -6.76 15.21 8.39
CA ALA A 2 -6.53 15.71 7.03
C ALA A 2 -5.94 14.69 6.10
N HIS A 3 -5.18 13.72 6.65
CA HIS A 3 -4.47 12.75 5.83
C HIS A 3 -5.19 11.42 5.69
N GLU A 4 -6.31 11.23 6.37
CA GLU A 4 -6.95 9.92 6.38
C GLU A 4 -7.53 9.56 5.02
N LEU A 5 -8.14 10.52 4.34
CA LEU A 5 -8.68 10.25 3.01
C LEU A 5 -7.56 9.91 2.04
N SER A 6 -6.47 10.66 2.10
CA SER A 6 -5.32 10.37 1.23
C SER A 6 -4.75 8.98 1.50
N LYS A 7 -4.67 8.59 2.76
CA LYS A 7 -4.19 7.27 3.12
C LYS A 7 -5.12 6.19 2.59
N THR A 8 -6.42 6.39 2.75
CA THR A 8 -7.40 5.41 2.30
C THR A 8 -7.33 5.23 0.79
N ILE A 9 -7.24 6.33 0.05
CA ILE A 9 -7.16 6.27 -1.40
C ILE A 9 -5.89 5.54 -1.81
N LEU A 10 -4.77 5.86 -1.18
CA LEU A 10 -3.50 5.23 -1.50
C LEU A 10 -3.55 3.73 -1.23
N ILE A 11 -4.06 3.34 -0.06
CA ILE A 11 -4.16 1.94 0.31
C ILE A 11 -5.03 1.18 -0.69
N THR A 12 -6.16 1.78 -1.09
CA THR A 12 -7.05 1.15 -2.05
C THR A 12 -6.35 0.93 -3.38
N LYS A 13 -5.64 1.94 -3.87
CA LYS A 13 -4.98 1.83 -5.16
C LYS A 13 -3.82 0.86 -5.13
N VAL A 14 -3.05 0.85 -4.05
CA VAL A 14 -1.94 -0.11 -3.92
C VAL A 14 -2.49 -1.52 -3.83
N THR A 15 -3.59 -1.71 -3.10
CA THR A 15 -4.23 -3.01 -3.00
C THR A 15 -4.65 -3.51 -4.38
N GLU A 16 -5.23 -2.63 -5.19
CA GLU A 16 -5.62 -3.00 -6.55
C GLU A 16 -4.41 -3.43 -7.39
N LEU A 17 -3.31 -2.71 -7.25
CA LEU A 17 -2.08 -3.06 -7.97
C LEU A 17 -1.56 -4.42 -7.55
N ILE A 18 -1.59 -4.70 -6.25
CA ILE A 18 -1.15 -5.99 -5.74
C ILE A 18 -2.03 -7.10 -6.29
N ALA A 19 -3.34 -6.91 -6.24
CA ALA A 19 -4.28 -7.92 -6.71
C ALA A 19 -4.03 -8.24 -8.19
N GLU A 20 -3.81 -7.21 -8.98
CA GLU A 20 -3.59 -7.39 -10.41
C GLU A 20 -2.25 -8.06 -10.70
N GLU A 21 -1.21 -7.62 -10.02
CA GLU A 21 0.12 -8.15 -10.27
C GLU A 21 0.24 -9.61 -9.88
N TYR A 22 -0.32 -9.97 -8.74
CA TYR A 22 -0.20 -11.34 -8.23
C TYR A 22 -1.40 -12.21 -8.58
N ARG A 23 -2.39 -11.66 -9.28
CA ARG A 23 -3.58 -12.38 -9.73
C ARG A 23 -4.31 -13.02 -8.58
N ILE A 24 -4.56 -12.23 -7.55
CA ILE A 24 -5.28 -12.66 -6.37
C ILE A 24 -6.46 -11.72 -6.15
N SER A 25 -7.33 -12.08 -5.22
CA SER A 25 -8.50 -11.27 -4.93
C SER A 25 -8.08 -9.98 -4.21
N ILE A 26 -8.97 -9.00 -4.25
CA ILE A 26 -8.75 -7.74 -3.52
C ILE A 26 -8.60 -8.03 -2.03
N SER A 27 -9.39 -8.97 -1.51
CA SER A 27 -9.32 -9.34 -0.10
C SER A 27 -7.95 -9.89 0.26
N GLN A 28 -7.43 -10.78 -0.57
CA GLN A 28 -6.11 -11.36 -0.34
C GLN A 28 -5.01 -10.30 -0.47
N ALA A 29 -5.16 -9.41 -1.45
CA ALA A 29 -4.17 -8.35 -1.65
C ALA A 29 -4.14 -7.41 -0.45
N ARG A 30 -5.32 -7.09 0.10
CA ARG A 30 -5.39 -6.25 1.28
C ARG A 30 -4.69 -6.91 2.46
N ASP A 31 -4.93 -8.20 2.64
CA ASP A 31 -4.27 -8.92 3.74
C ASP A 31 -2.76 -8.88 3.59
N MET A 32 -2.26 -9.04 2.37
CA MET A 32 -0.83 -8.97 2.12
C MET A 32 -0.27 -7.60 2.47
N LEU A 33 -0.96 -6.55 2.05
CA LEU A 33 -0.51 -5.19 2.31
C LEU A 33 -0.51 -4.90 3.82
N PHE A 34 -1.57 -5.32 4.50
CA PHE A 34 -1.70 -5.04 5.93
C PHE A 34 -0.72 -5.86 6.77
N ASP A 35 -0.21 -6.96 6.23
CA ASP A 35 0.84 -7.74 6.90
C ASP A 35 2.23 -7.19 6.65
N SER A 36 2.38 -6.27 5.72
CA SER A 36 3.70 -5.75 5.37
C SER A 36 4.02 -4.50 6.20
N GLU A 37 5.29 -4.16 6.25
CA GLU A 37 5.73 -2.93 6.92
C GLU A 37 5.25 -1.69 6.18
N ILE A 38 4.91 -1.82 4.91
CA ILE A 38 4.48 -0.68 4.11
C ILE A 38 3.24 -0.01 4.72
N ILE A 39 2.33 -0.81 5.28
CA ILE A 39 1.13 -0.22 5.87
C ILE A 39 1.50 0.71 7.04
N ASN A 40 2.51 0.35 7.82
CA ASN A 40 2.95 1.19 8.91
C ASN A 40 3.59 2.48 8.40
N LEU A 41 4.32 2.40 7.28
CA LEU A 41 4.93 3.58 6.69
C LEU A 41 3.86 4.52 6.13
N ILE A 42 2.82 3.97 5.52
CA ILE A 42 1.73 4.80 5.00
C ILE A 42 1.02 5.50 6.16
N ASP A 43 0.82 4.77 7.25
CA ASP A 43 0.08 5.29 8.39
C ASP A 43 0.87 6.33 9.18
N ASN A 44 2.18 6.31 9.07
CA ASN A 44 3.04 7.25 9.81
C ASN A 44 3.14 8.57 9.03
N ASP A 45 2.58 9.62 9.61
CA ASP A 45 2.54 10.93 8.94
C ASP A 45 3.93 11.47 8.66
N GLU A 46 4.92 11.09 9.46
CA GLU A 46 6.27 11.63 9.32
C GLU A 46 6.97 11.13 8.07
N THR A 47 6.56 9.98 7.54
CA THR A 47 7.18 9.47 6.31
C THR A 47 6.72 10.21 5.07
N GLY A 48 5.52 10.82 5.13
CA GLY A 48 4.94 11.48 3.96
C GLY A 48 4.55 10.50 2.86
N LEU A 49 4.56 9.20 3.14
CA LEU A 49 4.31 8.21 2.12
C LEU A 49 2.90 8.28 1.56
N TYR A 50 1.96 8.77 2.38
CA TYR A 50 0.58 8.90 1.92
C TYR A 50 0.43 9.89 0.76
N GLY A 51 1.44 10.74 0.55
CA GLY A 51 1.42 11.70 -0.55
C GLY A 51 2.13 11.22 -1.80
N GLU A 52 2.71 10.02 -1.76
CA GLU A 52 3.41 9.47 -2.91
C GLU A 52 2.45 8.77 -3.85
N SER A 53 2.91 8.52 -5.08
CA SER A 53 2.05 7.84 -6.04
C SER A 53 1.85 6.38 -5.64
N PRO A 54 0.69 5.80 -6.03
CA PRO A 54 0.46 4.38 -5.75
C PRO A 54 1.53 3.48 -6.36
N LEU A 55 2.03 3.81 -7.54
CA LEU A 55 3.06 2.99 -8.18
C LEU A 55 4.36 3.00 -7.40
N TYR A 56 4.71 4.15 -6.85
CA TYR A 56 5.91 4.23 -6.03
C TYR A 56 5.78 3.37 -4.77
N VAL A 57 4.64 3.49 -4.10
CA VAL A 57 4.40 2.71 -2.89
C VAL A 57 4.34 1.22 -3.21
N PHE A 58 3.72 0.87 -4.34
CA PHE A 58 3.67 -0.52 -4.78
C PHE A 58 5.07 -1.07 -5.01
N SER A 59 5.96 -0.29 -5.60
CA SER A 59 7.33 -0.75 -5.82
C SER A 59 8.07 -0.96 -4.51
N LEU A 60 7.81 -0.12 -3.51
CA LEU A 60 8.38 -0.33 -2.18
C LEU A 60 7.85 -1.63 -1.56
N PHE A 61 6.56 -1.88 -1.74
CA PHE A 61 5.96 -3.11 -1.26
C PHE A 61 6.64 -4.32 -1.90
N GLN A 62 6.85 -4.26 -3.21
CA GLN A 62 7.47 -5.38 -3.91
C GLN A 62 8.90 -5.64 -3.41
N GLU A 63 9.64 -4.58 -3.13
CA GLU A 63 10.99 -4.74 -2.61
C GLU A 63 11.00 -5.46 -1.27
N LYS A 64 10.05 -5.08 -0.40
CA LYS A 64 10.00 -5.68 0.92
C LYS A 64 9.39 -7.07 0.91
N HIS A 65 8.62 -7.37 -0.12
CA HIS A 65 7.95 -8.67 -0.24
C HIS A 65 8.83 -9.69 -0.98
N LYS A 66 9.95 -9.29 -1.46
CA LYS A 66 10.86 -10.18 -2.16
C LYS A 66 11.31 -11.32 -1.28
N ILE A 67 11.40 -12.48 -1.86
CA ILE A 67 11.88 -13.68 -1.18
C ILE A 67 13.34 -13.90 -1.49
#